data_b5b3b1f7d5b15442c9cadbc7a143ee3e
#
_entry.id   b5b3b1f7d5b15442c9cadbc7a143ee3e
#
_cell.length_a   1.000
_cell.length_b   1.000
_cell.length_c   1.000
_cell.angle_alpha   90.00
_cell.angle_beta   90.00
_cell.angle_gamma   90.00
#
_symmetry.space_group_name_H-M   'P 1'
#
loop_
_entity.id
_entity.type
_entity.pdbx_description
1 polymer ?
#
loop_
_entity_poly.entity_id
_entity_poly.type
_entity_poly.pdbx_seq_one_letter_code
_entity_poly.pdbx_strand_id
1 'polypeptide(L)'
;MRFPLPAFPLARKVFAALAAGCILAGCSSVVNSHTQKEDMMADYLSGDNESALDEVEYKLREPAWYNSSVVNTGDELMWRLEAGSMNFHVGNFGESLKHLRIAEELINQYDERASVSLRDIGAEAGAALTNLNALPYRGFCRDRIALAVFKALAYLGTGDEEAFHAQVRRLRNEQKKVQDDYSKFFEQEEERLAAEKARNPEAAERVGSIAQLTGDSRNAAFANNLSTIKKVANKGYGNFLNPAAIFLSGLASVRDGNYENARIDFQHLVEAMPNNPLFRQYYVTALQNSGRDIPENLADVPPFDFPLDENCVFVIFANGRGAAFEQSSLYFPIMVAWPSCVFYNAPYQRLEAEADGKRFSSLALANMDGIIAQEFDELLPGIITRIVMGTLIKEAAYYGGITAIALQKDMDPTVQAVALGAVIVGGAVYRAAMNTADTRSWETLPKEFQLTQFPMPRNKQVTIKLVGAAGGSNYALQLPADSRSAIIYVDAPSDRNVAIHVLPIKSK
;
A
#
# COMPACT_ATOMS: atom_id res chain seq x y z
N MET A 1 8.50 -68.21 -2.18
CA MET A 1 9.09 -67.75 -0.90
C MET A 1 8.69 -66.29 -0.73
N ARG A 2 7.78 -66.01 0.24
CA ARG A 2 7.41 -64.63 0.60
C ARG A 2 8.29 -64.24 1.78
N PHE A 3 9.15 -63.27 1.60
CA PHE A 3 9.89 -62.66 2.70
C PHE A 3 8.96 -61.71 3.48
N PRO A 4 8.82 -61.84 4.79
CA PRO A 4 8.09 -60.87 5.60
C PRO A 4 8.93 -59.60 5.75
N LEU A 5 8.40 -58.45 5.34
CA LEU A 5 8.95 -57.13 5.66
C LEU A 5 8.84 -56.87 7.17
N PRO A 6 9.92 -56.53 7.87
CA PRO A 6 9.87 -56.21 9.28
C PRO A 6 9.06 -54.93 9.50
N ALA A 7 8.08 -55.01 10.42
CA ALA A 7 7.27 -53.89 10.83
C ALA A 7 8.10 -52.99 11.78
N PHE A 8 8.54 -51.83 11.28
CA PHE A 8 9.16 -50.79 12.10
C PHE A 8 8.11 -49.78 12.61
N PRO A 9 7.63 -49.90 13.87
CA PRO A 9 6.63 -48.98 14.42
C PRO A 9 7.16 -47.55 14.59
N LEU A 10 8.48 -47.34 14.67
CA LEU A 10 9.11 -46.05 14.81
C LEU A 10 9.13 -45.28 13.49
N ALA A 11 9.45 -45.94 12.37
CA ALA A 11 9.43 -45.33 11.03
C ALA A 11 8.02 -44.85 10.65
N ARG A 12 6.98 -45.59 11.03
CA ARG A 12 5.58 -45.23 10.81
C ARG A 12 5.15 -44.02 11.64
N LYS A 13 5.64 -43.86 12.87
CA LYS A 13 5.37 -42.72 13.74
C LYS A 13 6.11 -41.46 13.25
N VAL A 14 7.35 -41.61 12.80
CA VAL A 14 8.13 -40.49 12.21
C VAL A 14 7.52 -40.04 10.88
N PHE A 15 7.11 -40.98 10.03
CA PHE A 15 6.43 -40.64 8.77
C PHE A 15 5.06 -40.02 9.01
N ALA A 16 4.31 -40.46 10.00
CA ALA A 16 3.03 -39.87 10.39
C ALA A 16 3.21 -38.47 11.01
N ALA A 17 4.26 -38.22 11.79
CA ALA A 17 4.58 -36.92 12.38
C ALA A 17 5.07 -35.93 11.31
N LEU A 18 5.86 -36.39 10.31
CA LEU A 18 6.29 -35.59 9.18
C LEU A 18 5.14 -35.27 8.22
N ALA A 19 4.27 -36.25 7.93
CA ALA A 19 3.07 -36.04 7.14
C ALA A 19 2.09 -35.09 7.84
N ALA A 20 1.90 -35.22 9.15
CA ALA A 20 1.09 -34.29 9.94
C ALA A 20 1.71 -32.87 10.00
N GLY A 21 3.04 -32.76 10.11
CA GLY A 21 3.76 -31.52 10.05
C GLY A 21 3.64 -30.84 8.67
N CYS A 22 3.68 -31.60 7.58
CA CYS A 22 3.47 -31.10 6.22
C CYS A 22 2.01 -30.67 5.97
N ILE A 23 1.04 -31.37 6.56
CA ILE A 23 -0.39 -31.02 6.44
C ILE A 23 -0.74 -29.79 7.27
N LEU A 24 -0.10 -29.60 8.42
CA LEU A 24 -0.30 -28.43 9.27
C LEU A 24 0.46 -27.17 8.79
N ALA A 25 1.55 -27.35 8.04
CA ALA A 25 2.28 -26.24 7.43
C ALA A 25 1.74 -25.83 6.05
N GLY A 26 0.84 -26.60 5.49
CA GLY A 26 0.36 -26.36 4.15
C GLY A 26 -1.08 -25.93 4.11
N CYS A 27 -1.34 -24.64 3.97
CA CYS A 27 -2.30 -24.14 2.98
C CYS A 27 -2.36 -22.60 2.89
N SER A 28 -2.05 -21.83 3.94
CA SER A 28 -2.17 -20.36 3.87
C SER A 28 -0.85 -19.60 3.64
N SER A 29 0.30 -20.22 3.91
CA SER A 29 1.62 -19.54 3.84
C SER A 29 2.38 -19.74 2.52
N VAL A 30 1.87 -20.54 1.58
CA VAL A 30 2.54 -20.83 0.30
C VAL A 30 2.09 -19.88 -0.83
N VAL A 31 0.92 -19.29 -0.70
CA VAL A 31 0.36 -18.37 -1.68
C VAL A 31 0.66 -16.93 -1.21
N ASN A 32 1.37 -16.16 -2.02
CA ASN A 32 1.62 -14.74 -1.70
C ASN A 32 0.32 -13.93 -1.83
N SER A 33 0.25 -12.77 -1.16
CA SER A 33 -0.96 -11.95 -1.10
C SER A 33 -1.39 -11.40 -2.46
N HIS A 34 -0.44 -11.13 -3.35
CA HIS A 34 -0.75 -10.68 -4.71
C HIS A 34 -1.55 -11.75 -5.47
N THR A 35 -1.09 -13.02 -5.45
CA THR A 35 -1.82 -14.15 -6.06
C THR A 35 -3.20 -14.36 -5.40
N GLN A 36 -3.34 -14.11 -4.10
CA GLN A 36 -4.65 -14.20 -3.42
C GLN A 36 -5.64 -13.13 -3.85
N LYS A 37 -5.17 -12.01 -4.40
CA LYS A 37 -6.00 -10.89 -4.88
C LYS A 37 -6.12 -10.82 -6.41
N GLU A 38 -5.52 -11.78 -7.13
CA GLU A 38 -5.44 -11.74 -8.60
C GLU A 38 -6.83 -11.75 -9.24
N ASP A 39 -7.71 -12.66 -8.80
CA ASP A 39 -9.08 -12.76 -9.31
C ASP A 39 -9.89 -11.50 -8.94
N MET A 40 -9.86 -11.11 -7.67
CA MET A 40 -10.49 -9.88 -7.18
C MET A 40 -10.07 -8.64 -8.01
N MET A 41 -8.77 -8.48 -8.25
CA MET A 41 -8.26 -7.36 -9.01
C MET A 41 -8.60 -7.45 -10.50
N ALA A 42 -8.67 -8.66 -11.09
CA ALA A 42 -9.11 -8.86 -12.46
C ALA A 42 -10.58 -8.44 -12.63
N ASP A 43 -11.45 -8.86 -11.73
CA ASP A 43 -12.86 -8.47 -11.72
C ASP A 43 -13.03 -6.97 -11.51
N TYR A 44 -12.35 -6.40 -10.52
CA TYR A 44 -12.38 -4.95 -10.27
C TYR A 44 -11.94 -4.15 -11.50
N LEU A 45 -10.84 -4.51 -12.14
CA LEU A 45 -10.34 -3.80 -13.32
C LEU A 45 -11.21 -4.03 -14.57
N SER A 46 -11.95 -5.12 -14.64
CA SER A 46 -12.90 -5.39 -15.73
C SER A 46 -14.21 -4.62 -15.60
N GLY A 47 -14.52 -4.10 -14.40
CA GLY A 47 -15.78 -3.44 -14.05
C GLY A 47 -16.81 -4.38 -13.43
N ASP A 48 -16.47 -5.65 -13.18
CA ASP A 48 -17.30 -6.57 -12.40
C ASP A 48 -17.10 -6.33 -10.89
N ASN A 49 -17.61 -5.18 -10.45
CA ASN A 49 -17.46 -4.74 -9.07
C ASN A 49 -18.23 -5.62 -8.07
N GLU A 50 -19.27 -6.31 -8.51
CA GLU A 50 -20.05 -7.22 -7.65
C GLU A 50 -19.22 -8.44 -7.30
N SER A 51 -18.64 -9.13 -8.28
CA SER A 51 -17.75 -10.29 -8.06
C SER A 51 -16.53 -9.92 -7.22
N ALA A 52 -15.91 -8.79 -7.53
CA ALA A 52 -14.75 -8.31 -6.78
C ALA A 52 -15.08 -8.03 -5.30
N LEU A 53 -16.21 -7.39 -5.01
CA LEU A 53 -16.67 -7.14 -3.63
C LEU A 53 -17.04 -8.43 -2.90
N ASP A 54 -17.71 -9.37 -3.57
CA ASP A 54 -18.10 -10.65 -2.98
C ASP A 54 -16.88 -11.44 -2.51
N GLU A 55 -15.76 -11.39 -3.26
CA GLU A 55 -14.51 -12.03 -2.87
C GLU A 55 -13.90 -11.38 -1.62
N VAL A 56 -13.83 -10.05 -1.58
CA VAL A 56 -13.31 -9.31 -0.42
C VAL A 56 -14.18 -9.57 0.82
N GLU A 57 -15.51 -9.48 0.70
CA GLU A 57 -16.42 -9.73 1.80
C GLU A 57 -16.38 -11.20 2.25
N TYR A 58 -16.13 -12.15 1.34
CA TYR A 58 -15.93 -13.55 1.69
C TYR A 58 -14.72 -13.72 2.61
N LYS A 59 -13.60 -13.02 2.34
CA LYS A 59 -12.41 -13.04 3.20
C LYS A 59 -12.65 -12.39 4.57
N LEU A 60 -13.53 -11.43 4.66
CA LEU A 60 -13.82 -10.66 5.87
C LEU A 60 -15.04 -11.16 6.68
N ARG A 61 -15.59 -12.34 6.33
CA ARG A 61 -16.65 -13.00 7.11
C ARG A 61 -16.15 -13.46 8.47
N GLU A 62 -17.08 -13.66 9.40
CA GLU A 62 -16.77 -14.24 10.68
C GLU A 62 -16.01 -15.59 10.52
N PRO A 63 -14.93 -15.82 11.30
CA PRO A 63 -14.14 -17.04 11.19
C PRO A 63 -14.97 -18.27 11.48
N ALA A 64 -14.88 -19.26 10.58
CA ALA A 64 -15.52 -20.56 10.74
C ALA A 64 -14.59 -21.65 10.20
N TRP A 65 -14.73 -22.89 10.70
CA TRP A 65 -13.87 -24.02 10.31
C TRP A 65 -13.94 -24.38 8.81
N TYR A 66 -14.94 -23.90 8.10
CA TYR A 66 -15.19 -24.18 6.70
C TYR A 66 -14.88 -22.98 5.76
N ASN A 67 -14.43 -21.85 6.28
CA ASN A 67 -14.10 -20.69 5.45
C ASN A 67 -12.62 -20.27 5.63
N SER A 68 -12.11 -19.49 4.65
CA SER A 68 -10.76 -18.95 4.65
C SER A 68 -10.75 -17.48 5.12
N SER A 69 -11.49 -17.18 6.21
CA SER A 69 -11.55 -15.83 6.78
C SER A 69 -10.17 -15.34 7.21
N VAL A 70 -9.91 -14.07 6.98
CA VAL A 70 -8.71 -13.37 7.44
C VAL A 70 -8.95 -12.53 8.72
N VAL A 71 -10.17 -12.51 9.23
CA VAL A 71 -10.51 -11.80 10.46
C VAL A 71 -9.73 -12.37 11.64
N ASN A 72 -9.16 -11.51 12.45
CA ASN A 72 -8.23 -11.84 13.55
C ASN A 72 -6.91 -12.49 13.08
N THR A 73 -6.55 -12.35 11.81
CA THR A 73 -5.23 -12.76 11.29
C THR A 73 -4.35 -11.56 11.00
N GLY A 74 -3.06 -11.83 10.68
CA GLY A 74 -2.11 -10.79 10.29
C GLY A 74 -2.45 -10.08 8.97
N ASP A 75 -3.37 -10.62 8.17
CA ASP A 75 -3.74 -10.06 6.86
C ASP A 75 -5.04 -9.23 6.90
N GLU A 76 -5.75 -9.21 8.04
CA GLU A 76 -7.04 -8.51 8.14
C GLU A 76 -6.95 -7.03 7.72
N LEU A 77 -5.92 -6.31 8.18
CA LEU A 77 -5.75 -4.90 7.85
C LEU A 77 -5.73 -4.67 6.32
N MET A 78 -4.97 -5.46 5.59
CA MET A 78 -4.86 -5.33 4.13
C MET A 78 -6.24 -5.49 3.47
N TRP A 79 -6.98 -6.55 3.83
CA TRP A 79 -8.30 -6.80 3.25
C TRP A 79 -9.34 -5.76 3.66
N ARG A 80 -9.23 -5.17 4.87
CA ARG A 80 -10.09 -4.04 5.30
C ARG A 80 -9.84 -2.78 4.47
N LEU A 81 -8.60 -2.52 4.09
CA LEU A 81 -8.24 -1.40 3.22
C LEU A 81 -8.79 -1.59 1.80
N GLU A 82 -8.65 -2.80 1.23
CA GLU A 82 -9.25 -3.13 -0.09
C GLU A 82 -10.79 -3.00 -0.04
N ALA A 83 -11.44 -3.57 0.96
CA ALA A 83 -12.89 -3.44 1.13
C ALA A 83 -13.34 -1.99 1.25
N GLY A 84 -12.56 -1.17 1.99
CA GLY A 84 -12.87 0.24 2.19
C GLY A 84 -12.87 1.03 0.89
N SER A 85 -11.84 0.90 0.06
CA SER A 85 -11.74 1.60 -1.23
C SER A 85 -12.72 1.06 -2.28
N MET A 86 -12.93 -0.26 -2.34
CA MET A 86 -13.87 -0.84 -3.30
C MET A 86 -15.33 -0.47 -2.98
N ASN A 87 -15.73 -0.50 -1.71
CA ASN A 87 -17.05 0.01 -1.30
C ASN A 87 -17.20 1.51 -1.59
N PHE A 88 -16.11 2.29 -1.44
CA PHE A 88 -16.12 3.70 -1.83
C PHE A 88 -16.33 3.84 -3.35
N HIS A 89 -15.62 3.05 -4.15
CA HIS A 89 -15.74 3.06 -5.62
C HIS A 89 -17.16 2.83 -6.10
N VAL A 90 -17.89 1.89 -5.50
CA VAL A 90 -19.29 1.62 -5.89
C VAL A 90 -20.32 2.53 -5.20
N GLY A 91 -19.89 3.48 -4.38
CA GLY A 91 -20.76 4.43 -3.68
C GLY A 91 -21.37 3.90 -2.39
N ASN A 92 -20.96 2.74 -1.89
CA ASN A 92 -21.36 2.19 -0.60
C ASN A 92 -20.59 2.85 0.55
N PHE A 93 -20.73 4.17 0.69
CA PHE A 93 -19.91 4.96 1.62
C PHE A 93 -20.04 4.53 3.09
N GLY A 94 -21.18 4.04 3.51
CA GLY A 94 -21.41 3.51 4.86
C GLY A 94 -20.57 2.26 5.14
N GLU A 95 -20.55 1.29 4.23
CA GLU A 95 -19.70 0.10 4.36
C GLU A 95 -18.22 0.45 4.20
N SER A 96 -17.87 1.35 3.28
CA SER A 96 -16.52 1.90 3.17
C SER A 96 -16.03 2.43 4.53
N LEU A 97 -16.80 3.30 5.19
CA LEU A 97 -16.46 3.84 6.51
C LEU A 97 -16.30 2.76 7.58
N LYS A 98 -17.13 1.73 7.56
CA LYS A 98 -17.04 0.61 8.52
C LYS A 98 -15.71 -0.11 8.38
N HIS A 99 -15.30 -0.49 7.16
CA HIS A 99 -14.03 -1.15 6.91
C HIS A 99 -12.83 -0.26 7.23
N LEU A 100 -12.85 1.01 6.80
CA LEU A 100 -11.77 1.96 7.06
C LEU A 100 -11.61 2.29 8.55
N ARG A 101 -12.70 2.31 9.35
CA ARG A 101 -12.61 2.49 10.81
C ARG A 101 -11.96 1.27 11.49
N ILE A 102 -12.32 0.05 11.08
CA ILE A 102 -11.68 -1.16 11.58
C ILE A 102 -10.18 -1.17 11.20
N ALA A 103 -9.85 -0.79 9.96
CA ALA A 103 -8.46 -0.68 9.52
C ALA A 103 -7.66 0.32 10.37
N GLU A 104 -8.23 1.49 10.67
CA GLU A 104 -7.60 2.50 11.55
C GLU A 104 -7.39 1.95 12.96
N GLU A 105 -8.35 1.22 13.50
CA GLU A 105 -8.23 0.61 14.82
C GLU A 105 -7.11 -0.46 14.86
N LEU A 106 -7.03 -1.29 13.83
CA LEU A 106 -5.94 -2.28 13.68
C LEU A 106 -4.57 -1.60 13.60
N ILE A 107 -4.44 -0.52 12.83
CA ILE A 107 -3.20 0.28 12.76
C ILE A 107 -2.81 0.79 14.14
N ASN A 108 -3.75 1.39 14.88
CA ASN A 108 -3.49 1.90 16.21
C ASN A 108 -3.08 0.79 17.19
N GLN A 109 -3.73 -0.37 17.15
CA GLN A 109 -3.36 -1.52 17.97
C GLN A 109 -1.95 -2.04 17.65
N TYR A 110 -1.55 -2.04 16.38
CA TYR A 110 -0.20 -2.44 15.99
C TYR A 110 0.85 -1.44 16.44
N ASP A 111 0.55 -0.13 16.39
CA ASP A 111 1.45 0.92 16.89
C ASP A 111 1.64 0.83 18.41
N GLU A 112 0.57 0.61 19.17
CA GLU A 112 0.64 0.41 20.60
C GLU A 112 1.46 -0.82 20.98
N ARG A 113 1.23 -1.97 20.31
CA ARG A 113 2.02 -3.18 20.52
C ARG A 113 3.48 -2.99 20.15
N ALA A 114 3.79 -2.30 19.06
CA ALA A 114 5.17 -2.00 18.68
C ALA A 114 5.89 -1.17 19.72
N SER A 115 5.21 -0.20 20.35
CA SER A 115 5.78 0.64 21.42
C SER A 115 6.05 -0.13 22.72
N VAL A 116 5.25 -1.16 23.01
CA VAL A 116 5.40 -2.02 24.21
C VAL A 116 6.39 -3.15 23.98
N SER A 117 6.45 -3.67 22.75
CA SER A 117 7.22 -4.87 22.35
C SER A 117 8.72 -4.63 22.18
N LEU A 118 9.25 -3.43 22.41
CA LEU A 118 10.70 -3.19 22.48
C LEU A 118 11.43 -4.12 23.47
N ARG A 119 10.68 -4.81 24.37
CA ARG A 119 11.21 -5.81 25.30
C ARG A 119 11.23 -7.23 24.75
N ASP A 120 10.43 -7.57 23.71
CA ASP A 120 10.29 -8.92 23.14
C ASP A 120 10.85 -9.06 21.71
N ILE A 121 11.85 -8.24 21.36
CA ILE A 121 12.56 -8.28 20.06
C ILE A 121 13.02 -9.70 19.67
N GLY A 122 13.14 -10.63 20.67
CA GLY A 122 13.65 -11.96 20.46
C GLY A 122 12.77 -12.89 19.64
N ALA A 123 11.47 -12.91 19.90
CA ALA A 123 10.53 -13.82 19.24
C ALA A 123 10.11 -13.30 17.85
N GLU A 124 9.87 -11.99 17.72
CA GLU A 124 9.54 -11.36 16.44
C GLU A 124 10.72 -11.41 15.45
N ALA A 125 11.96 -11.20 15.92
CA ALA A 125 13.15 -11.32 15.07
C ALA A 125 13.35 -12.75 14.53
N GLY A 126 13.03 -13.78 15.30
CA GLY A 126 13.07 -15.17 14.83
C GLY A 126 12.05 -15.45 13.73
N ALA A 127 10.83 -14.96 13.88
CA ALA A 127 9.78 -15.08 12.87
C ALA A 127 10.12 -14.29 11.58
N ALA A 128 10.63 -13.07 11.72
CA ALA A 128 11.04 -12.24 10.59
C ALA A 128 12.17 -12.86 9.75
N LEU A 129 13.11 -13.55 10.39
CA LEU A 129 14.18 -14.28 9.68
C LEU A 129 13.68 -15.53 8.97
N THR A 130 12.55 -16.11 9.41
CA THR A 130 12.03 -17.32 8.81
C THR A 130 11.01 -17.05 7.69
N ASN A 131 10.10 -16.12 7.89
CA ASN A 131 9.10 -15.73 6.90
C ASN A 131 8.48 -14.39 7.28
N LEU A 132 8.69 -13.35 6.46
CA LEU A 132 8.10 -12.02 6.66
C LEU A 132 6.57 -12.05 6.66
N ASN A 133 5.97 -12.97 5.89
CA ASN A 133 4.51 -13.16 5.86
C ASN A 133 3.93 -13.73 7.18
N ALA A 134 4.76 -14.23 8.09
CA ALA A 134 4.31 -14.67 9.41
C ALA A 134 4.01 -13.50 10.37
N LEU A 135 4.50 -12.30 10.05
CA LEU A 135 4.20 -11.09 10.81
C LEU A 135 2.91 -10.44 10.30
N PRO A 136 2.15 -9.77 11.18
CA PRO A 136 0.99 -8.99 10.74
C PRO A 136 1.36 -7.91 9.73
N TYR A 137 0.52 -7.72 8.72
CA TYR A 137 0.58 -6.53 7.87
C TYR A 137 0.22 -5.29 8.68
N ARG A 138 1.16 -4.37 8.86
CA ARG A 138 0.98 -3.17 9.71
C ARG A 138 0.55 -1.93 8.94
N GLY A 139 0.41 -2.06 7.61
CA GLY A 139 0.22 -0.93 6.71
C GLY A 139 1.50 -0.12 6.52
N PHE A 140 1.59 0.51 5.38
CA PHE A 140 2.66 1.47 5.06
C PHE A 140 2.25 2.88 5.51
N CYS A 141 3.20 3.81 5.55
CA CYS A 141 2.92 5.22 5.87
C CYS A 141 1.91 5.82 4.90
N ARG A 142 2.03 5.50 3.61
CA ARG A 142 1.09 5.91 2.57
C ARG A 142 -0.33 5.40 2.82
N ASP A 143 -0.49 4.18 3.33
CA ASP A 143 -1.80 3.58 3.59
C ASP A 143 -2.55 4.36 4.67
N ARG A 144 -1.85 4.81 5.71
CA ARG A 144 -2.41 5.59 6.82
C ARG A 144 -3.00 6.91 6.35
N ILE A 145 -2.25 7.63 5.51
CA ILE A 145 -2.71 8.92 4.98
C ILE A 145 -3.81 8.72 3.93
N ALA A 146 -3.68 7.74 3.05
CA ALA A 146 -4.73 7.42 2.08
C ALA A 146 -6.04 7.02 2.77
N LEU A 147 -5.97 6.18 3.82
CA LEU A 147 -7.12 5.83 4.65
C LEU A 147 -7.82 7.07 5.20
N ALA A 148 -7.07 8.03 5.73
CA ALA A 148 -7.63 9.27 6.29
C ALA A 148 -8.31 10.12 5.20
N VAL A 149 -7.76 10.16 3.99
CA VAL A 149 -8.36 10.83 2.82
C VAL A 149 -9.66 10.15 2.39
N PHE A 150 -9.64 8.81 2.21
CA PHE A 150 -10.85 8.05 1.85
C PHE A 150 -11.95 8.18 2.90
N LYS A 151 -11.60 8.12 4.19
CA LYS A 151 -12.57 8.35 5.28
C LYS A 151 -13.21 9.72 5.19
N ALA A 152 -12.41 10.79 4.96
CA ALA A 152 -12.95 12.13 4.81
C ALA A 152 -13.98 12.19 3.68
N LEU A 153 -13.62 11.70 2.49
CA LEU A 153 -14.51 11.71 1.33
C LEU A 153 -15.75 10.82 1.55
N ALA A 154 -15.60 9.67 2.22
CA ALA A 154 -16.71 8.77 2.52
C ALA A 154 -17.70 9.38 3.52
N TYR A 155 -17.25 10.16 4.54
CA TYR A 155 -18.15 10.93 5.39
C TYR A 155 -19.00 11.92 4.58
N LEU A 156 -18.37 12.62 3.63
CA LEU A 156 -19.09 13.52 2.75
C LEU A 156 -20.10 12.75 1.85
N GLY A 157 -19.71 11.54 1.41
CA GLY A 157 -20.57 10.64 0.65
C GLY A 157 -21.80 10.15 1.41
N THR A 158 -21.70 9.99 2.74
CA THR A 158 -22.86 9.68 3.60
C THR A 158 -23.70 10.93 3.96
N GLY A 159 -23.25 12.13 3.56
CA GLY A 159 -23.88 13.40 3.92
C GLY A 159 -23.52 13.90 5.32
N ASP A 160 -22.55 13.29 5.99
CA ASP A 160 -22.06 13.70 7.31
C ASP A 160 -20.95 14.77 7.13
N GLU A 161 -21.37 16.00 6.83
CA GLU A 161 -20.45 17.12 6.61
C GLU A 161 -19.68 17.49 7.88
N GLU A 162 -20.25 17.29 9.07
CA GLU A 162 -19.56 17.56 10.33
C GLU A 162 -18.36 16.62 10.52
N ALA A 163 -18.56 15.32 10.32
CA ALA A 163 -17.49 14.34 10.38
C ALA A 163 -16.46 14.57 9.26
N PHE A 164 -16.88 14.94 8.05
CA PHE A 164 -15.98 15.33 6.98
C PHE A 164 -15.07 16.48 7.41
N HIS A 165 -15.64 17.59 7.91
CA HIS A 165 -14.86 18.74 8.36
C HIS A 165 -13.93 18.39 9.53
N ALA A 166 -14.38 17.57 10.47
CA ALA A 166 -13.54 17.09 11.57
C ALA A 166 -12.36 16.27 11.05
N GLN A 167 -12.59 15.39 10.07
CA GLN A 167 -11.54 14.54 9.49
C GLN A 167 -10.53 15.33 8.67
N VAL A 168 -10.96 16.26 7.79
CA VAL A 168 -10.02 17.04 6.96
C VAL A 168 -9.17 18.00 7.79
N ARG A 169 -9.69 18.56 8.89
CA ARG A 169 -8.89 19.37 9.84
C ARG A 169 -7.78 18.56 10.51
N ARG A 170 -7.95 17.25 10.65
CA ARG A 170 -6.96 16.33 11.23
C ARG A 170 -5.87 15.94 10.25
N LEU A 171 -6.13 16.01 8.92
CA LEU A 171 -5.20 15.50 7.90
C LEU A 171 -3.78 16.05 8.03
N ARG A 172 -3.62 17.35 8.37
CA ARG A 172 -2.30 17.93 8.61
C ARG A 172 -1.59 17.26 9.78
N ASN A 173 -2.31 17.03 10.89
CA ASN A 173 -1.74 16.39 12.06
C ASN A 173 -1.44 14.92 11.80
N GLU A 174 -2.29 14.22 11.06
CA GLU A 174 -2.04 12.84 10.62
C GLU A 174 -0.82 12.76 9.72
N GLN A 175 -0.69 13.68 8.74
CA GLN A 175 0.49 13.76 7.89
C GLN A 175 1.76 14.01 8.71
N LYS A 176 1.72 14.94 9.66
CA LYS A 176 2.84 15.22 10.54
C LYS A 176 3.18 14.02 11.44
N LYS A 177 2.16 13.39 12.03
CA LYS A 177 2.34 12.18 12.84
C LYS A 177 3.03 11.08 12.05
N VAL A 178 2.57 10.81 10.82
CA VAL A 178 3.19 9.82 9.93
C VAL A 178 4.65 10.15 9.67
N GLN A 179 4.98 11.42 9.41
CA GLN A 179 6.37 11.85 9.19
C GLN A 179 7.25 11.65 10.43
N ASP A 180 6.74 12.03 11.62
CA ASP A 180 7.44 11.90 12.90
C ASP A 180 7.60 10.41 13.30
N ASP A 181 6.57 9.60 13.11
CA ASP A 181 6.58 8.17 13.43
C ASP A 181 7.44 7.38 12.44
N TYR A 182 7.52 7.84 11.19
CA TYR A 182 8.32 7.20 10.15
C TYR A 182 9.83 7.30 10.47
N SER A 183 10.31 8.45 10.89
CA SER A 183 11.71 8.59 11.32
C SER A 183 12.06 7.61 12.43
N LYS A 184 11.19 7.48 13.44
CA LYS A 184 11.34 6.50 14.52
C LYS A 184 11.25 5.06 14.03
N PHE A 185 10.36 4.80 13.07
CA PHE A 185 10.23 3.47 12.48
C PHE A 185 11.54 3.04 11.79
N PHE A 186 12.18 3.93 11.01
CA PHE A 186 13.46 3.62 10.38
C PHE A 186 14.58 3.42 11.40
N GLU A 187 14.68 4.27 12.43
CA GLU A 187 15.64 4.07 13.51
C GLU A 187 15.46 2.69 14.18
N GLN A 188 14.22 2.31 14.48
CA GLN A 188 13.91 1.00 15.06
C GLN A 188 14.23 -0.16 14.11
N GLU A 189 13.96 0.00 12.80
CA GLU A 189 14.30 -1.02 11.80
C GLU A 189 15.81 -1.20 11.64
N GLU A 190 16.59 -0.11 11.70
CA GLU A 190 18.05 -0.17 11.72
C GLU A 190 18.58 -0.85 12.98
N GLU A 191 18.03 -0.53 14.15
CA GLU A 191 18.39 -1.19 15.40
C GLU A 191 18.06 -2.68 15.40
N ARG A 192 16.88 -3.06 14.90
CA ARG A 192 16.47 -4.46 14.73
C ARG A 192 17.42 -5.19 13.78
N LEU A 193 17.71 -4.61 12.64
CA LEU A 193 18.63 -5.18 11.66
C LEU A 193 20.04 -5.35 12.24
N ALA A 194 20.51 -4.37 13.02
CA ALA A 194 21.79 -4.46 13.71
C ALA A 194 21.79 -5.61 14.76
N ALA A 195 20.71 -5.75 15.53
CA ALA A 195 20.57 -6.84 16.49
C ALA A 195 20.49 -8.22 15.81
N GLU A 196 19.78 -8.33 14.68
CA GLU A 196 19.72 -9.54 13.86
C GLU A 196 21.10 -9.95 13.32
N LYS A 197 21.86 -8.97 12.81
CA LYS A 197 23.26 -9.17 12.35
C LYS A 197 24.18 -9.61 13.49
N ALA A 198 24.05 -9.01 14.67
CA ALA A 198 24.85 -9.37 15.83
C ALA A 198 24.58 -10.80 16.34
N ARG A 199 23.35 -11.29 16.21
CA ARG A 199 22.98 -12.67 16.56
C ARG A 199 23.48 -13.70 15.56
N ASN A 200 23.68 -13.32 14.29
CA ASN A 200 24.04 -14.19 13.19
C ASN A 200 25.24 -13.60 12.41
N PRO A 201 26.42 -13.45 13.04
CA PRO A 201 27.54 -12.72 12.46
C PRO A 201 28.07 -13.36 11.16
N GLU A 202 28.11 -14.68 11.09
CA GLU A 202 28.56 -15.39 9.88
C GLU A 202 27.62 -15.18 8.69
N ALA A 203 26.32 -15.17 8.93
CA ALA A 203 25.34 -14.86 7.90
C ALA A 203 25.41 -13.39 7.50
N ALA A 204 25.57 -12.49 8.48
CA ALA A 204 25.69 -11.05 8.23
C ALA A 204 26.90 -10.68 7.37
N GLU A 205 28.04 -11.33 7.61
CA GLU A 205 29.26 -11.12 6.82
C GLU A 205 29.09 -11.54 5.35
N ARG A 206 28.25 -12.56 5.10
CA ARG A 206 28.00 -13.09 3.75
C ARG A 206 26.94 -12.32 2.95
N VAL A 207 26.14 -11.46 3.58
CA VAL A 207 25.04 -10.74 2.89
C VAL A 207 25.57 -9.90 1.71
N GLY A 208 26.77 -9.33 1.81
CA GLY A 208 27.31 -8.45 0.77
C GLY A 208 26.53 -7.12 0.67
N SER A 209 26.71 -6.43 -0.44
CA SER A 209 26.02 -5.17 -0.73
C SER A 209 25.02 -5.32 -1.88
N ILE A 210 23.99 -4.46 -1.91
CA ILE A 210 23.05 -4.37 -3.04
C ILE A 210 23.82 -4.13 -4.36
N ALA A 211 24.93 -3.37 -4.32
CA ALA A 211 25.76 -3.13 -5.49
C ALA A 211 26.41 -4.42 -6.03
N GLN A 212 26.81 -5.34 -5.16
CA GLN A 212 27.30 -6.66 -5.59
C GLN A 212 26.20 -7.51 -6.19
N LEU A 213 25.00 -7.49 -5.62
CA LEU A 213 23.84 -8.22 -6.15
C LEU A 213 23.43 -7.69 -7.53
N THR A 214 23.38 -6.38 -7.73
CA THR A 214 23.02 -5.76 -9.01
C THR A 214 24.13 -5.92 -10.07
N GLY A 215 25.38 -6.12 -9.67
CA GLY A 215 26.52 -6.38 -10.56
C GLY A 215 26.55 -7.82 -11.10
N ASP A 216 25.80 -8.75 -10.50
CA ASP A 216 25.71 -10.13 -10.97
C ASP A 216 24.75 -10.24 -12.17
N SER A 217 25.23 -10.74 -13.31
CA SER A 217 24.42 -10.89 -14.53
C SER A 217 23.18 -11.76 -14.35
N ARG A 218 23.18 -12.69 -13.39
CA ARG A 218 22.03 -13.53 -13.03
C ARG A 218 20.89 -12.73 -12.40
N ASN A 219 21.21 -11.55 -11.88
CA ASN A 219 20.28 -10.63 -11.20
C ASN A 219 19.84 -9.46 -12.09
N ALA A 220 19.93 -9.59 -13.43
CA ALA A 220 19.57 -8.50 -14.34
C ALA A 220 18.13 -8.00 -14.13
N ALA A 221 17.17 -8.90 -13.87
CA ALA A 221 15.78 -8.53 -13.57
C ALA A 221 15.67 -7.71 -12.28
N PHE A 222 16.39 -8.10 -11.21
CA PHE A 222 16.49 -7.34 -9.97
C PHE A 222 17.09 -5.95 -10.19
N ALA A 223 18.21 -5.86 -10.90
CA ALA A 223 18.88 -4.59 -11.20
C ALA A 223 17.97 -3.64 -12.01
N ASN A 224 17.24 -4.15 -13.01
CA ASN A 224 16.29 -3.39 -13.81
C ASN A 224 15.10 -2.89 -12.97
N ASN A 225 14.52 -3.74 -12.12
CA ASN A 225 13.42 -3.35 -11.24
C ASN A 225 13.89 -2.27 -10.25
N LEU A 226 15.04 -2.44 -9.61
CA LEU A 226 15.63 -1.45 -8.72
C LEU A 226 15.85 -0.10 -9.42
N SER A 227 16.38 -0.12 -10.66
CA SER A 227 16.53 1.11 -11.45
C SER A 227 15.20 1.80 -11.73
N THR A 228 14.15 1.01 -12.02
CA THR A 228 12.79 1.52 -12.23
C THR A 228 12.20 2.11 -10.96
N ILE A 229 12.34 1.41 -9.81
CA ILE A 229 11.89 1.90 -8.51
C ILE A 229 12.53 3.27 -8.22
N LYS A 230 13.85 3.40 -8.32
CA LYS A 230 14.57 4.66 -8.08
C LYS A 230 14.11 5.79 -9.01
N LYS A 231 13.89 5.47 -10.29
CA LYS A 231 13.39 6.44 -11.27
C LYS A 231 11.98 6.95 -10.91
N VAL A 232 11.11 6.08 -10.41
CA VAL A 232 9.75 6.43 -10.00
C VAL A 232 9.76 7.11 -8.63
N ALA A 233 10.57 6.65 -7.68
CA ALA A 233 10.74 7.25 -6.35
C ALA A 233 11.17 8.73 -6.42
N ASN A 234 11.99 9.10 -7.40
CA ASN A 234 12.37 10.49 -7.65
C ASN A 234 11.17 11.40 -8.03
N LYS A 235 9.99 10.84 -8.29
CA LYS A 235 8.75 11.57 -8.50
C LYS A 235 7.88 11.68 -7.23
N GLY A 236 8.33 11.11 -6.12
CA GLY A 236 7.74 11.31 -4.79
C GLY A 236 8.05 12.70 -4.26
N TYR A 237 7.51 13.02 -3.11
CA TYR A 237 7.49 14.39 -2.58
C TYR A 237 8.39 14.58 -1.35
N GLY A 238 9.24 13.62 -1.03
CA GLY A 238 10.05 13.63 0.18
C GLY A 238 9.22 13.48 1.47
N ASN A 239 9.84 12.98 2.51
CA ASN A 239 9.23 12.83 3.85
C ASN A 239 7.80 12.26 3.85
N PHE A 240 7.46 11.38 2.88
CA PHE A 240 6.13 10.73 2.74
C PHE A 240 4.95 11.70 2.69
N LEU A 241 5.19 12.93 2.19
CA LEU A 241 4.13 13.89 1.96
C LEU A 241 3.12 13.33 0.94
N ASN A 242 1.84 13.37 1.30
CA ASN A 242 0.75 13.12 0.36
C ASN A 242 0.07 14.44 -0.02
N PRO A 243 0.32 14.98 -1.21
CA PRO A 243 -0.24 16.27 -1.62
C PRO A 243 -1.77 16.31 -1.62
N ALA A 244 -2.47 15.19 -1.85
CA ALA A 244 -3.93 15.15 -1.80
C ALA A 244 -4.45 15.41 -0.37
N ALA A 245 -3.79 14.86 0.65
CA ALA A 245 -4.15 15.10 2.05
C ALA A 245 -3.90 16.56 2.45
N ILE A 246 -2.74 17.10 2.07
CA ILE A 246 -2.38 18.50 2.36
C ILE A 246 -3.32 19.47 1.64
N PHE A 247 -3.68 19.17 0.40
CA PHE A 247 -4.66 19.94 -0.36
C PHE A 247 -6.01 20.02 0.35
N LEU A 248 -6.57 18.89 0.76
CA LEU A 248 -7.83 18.85 1.51
C LEU A 248 -7.74 19.60 2.83
N SER A 249 -6.62 19.49 3.56
CA SER A 249 -6.36 20.28 4.78
C SER A 249 -6.36 21.79 4.51
N GLY A 250 -5.69 22.21 3.43
CA GLY A 250 -5.66 23.59 2.98
C GLY A 250 -7.06 24.14 2.64
N LEU A 251 -7.87 23.34 1.91
CA LEU A 251 -9.26 23.68 1.61
C LEU A 251 -10.13 23.81 2.87
N ALA A 252 -9.97 22.91 3.85
CA ALA A 252 -10.66 23.02 5.12
C ALA A 252 -10.31 24.32 5.84
N SER A 253 -9.03 24.70 5.84
CA SER A 253 -8.56 25.95 6.43
C SER A 253 -9.13 27.17 5.71
N VAL A 254 -9.24 27.16 4.37
CA VAL A 254 -9.89 28.22 3.57
C VAL A 254 -11.37 28.37 3.97
N ARG A 255 -12.09 27.25 4.07
CA ARG A 255 -13.51 27.27 4.47
C ARG A 255 -13.73 27.81 5.89
N ASP A 256 -12.80 27.53 6.80
CA ASP A 256 -12.83 28.08 8.16
C ASP A 256 -12.41 29.58 8.22
N GLY A 257 -12.12 30.20 7.08
CA GLY A 257 -11.59 31.57 6.99
C GLY A 257 -10.16 31.71 7.51
N ASN A 258 -9.48 30.59 7.78
CA ASN A 258 -8.12 30.57 8.33
C ASN A 258 -7.08 30.50 7.21
N TYR A 259 -6.92 31.60 6.48
CA TYR A 259 -5.98 31.71 5.37
C TYR A 259 -4.52 31.60 5.79
N GLU A 260 -4.17 31.90 7.03
CA GLU A 260 -2.81 31.67 7.56
C GLU A 260 -2.46 30.18 7.59
N ASN A 261 -3.38 29.34 8.03
CA ASN A 261 -3.16 27.88 7.97
C ASN A 261 -3.21 27.35 6.53
N ALA A 262 -4.15 27.82 5.72
CA ALA A 262 -4.24 27.44 4.31
C ALA A 262 -2.95 27.76 3.56
N ARG A 263 -2.36 28.95 3.82
CA ARG A 263 -1.09 29.37 3.25
C ARG A 263 0.06 28.38 3.54
N ILE A 264 0.13 27.87 4.77
CA ILE A 264 1.16 26.89 5.16
C ILE A 264 0.98 25.59 4.37
N ASP A 265 -0.24 25.07 4.27
CA ASP A 265 -0.50 23.85 3.51
C ASP A 265 -0.19 24.04 2.00
N PHE A 266 -0.63 25.14 1.42
CA PHE A 266 -0.38 25.41 0.01
C PHE A 266 1.08 25.73 -0.29
N GLN A 267 1.84 26.26 0.69
CA GLN A 267 3.28 26.39 0.59
C GLN A 267 3.95 25.01 0.46
N HIS A 268 3.58 24.05 1.30
CA HIS A 268 4.10 22.68 1.20
C HIS A 268 3.79 22.05 -0.16
N LEU A 269 2.61 22.35 -0.75
CA LEU A 269 2.30 21.86 -2.10
C LEU A 269 3.17 22.52 -3.19
N VAL A 270 3.47 23.79 -3.07
CA VAL A 270 4.40 24.50 -3.99
C VAL A 270 5.81 23.98 -3.82
N GLU A 271 6.27 23.71 -2.59
CA GLU A 271 7.57 23.10 -2.33
C GLU A 271 7.67 21.69 -2.93
N ALA A 272 6.61 20.89 -2.81
CA ALA A 272 6.54 19.54 -3.38
C ALA A 272 6.47 19.54 -4.92
N MET A 273 5.77 20.51 -5.51
CA MET A 273 5.58 20.64 -6.95
C MET A 273 5.75 22.10 -7.41
N PRO A 274 6.98 22.64 -7.47
CA PRO A 274 7.23 24.06 -7.71
C PRO A 274 6.71 24.61 -9.05
N ASN A 275 6.62 23.74 -10.04
CA ASN A 275 6.16 24.06 -11.39
C ASN A 275 4.66 23.81 -11.61
N ASN A 276 3.90 23.39 -10.58
CA ASN A 276 2.47 23.18 -10.71
C ASN A 276 1.74 24.53 -10.65
N PRO A 277 1.15 25.01 -11.77
CA PRO A 277 0.54 26.33 -11.82
C PRO A 277 -0.66 26.45 -10.89
N LEU A 278 -1.36 25.34 -10.64
CA LEU A 278 -2.52 25.29 -9.77
C LEU A 278 -2.13 25.54 -8.30
N PHE A 279 -1.09 24.87 -7.81
CA PHE A 279 -0.63 25.05 -6.43
C PHE A 279 -0.03 26.44 -6.20
N ARG A 280 0.69 26.96 -7.18
CA ARG A 280 1.17 28.36 -7.15
C ARG A 280 -0.01 29.32 -7.01
N GLN A 281 -1.09 29.11 -7.74
CA GLN A 281 -2.30 29.95 -7.69
C GLN A 281 -3.02 29.83 -6.34
N TYR A 282 -3.16 28.62 -5.77
CA TYR A 282 -3.70 28.43 -4.42
C TYR A 282 -2.88 29.16 -3.36
N TYR A 283 -1.56 29.04 -3.45
CA TYR A 283 -0.66 29.69 -2.49
C TYR A 283 -0.72 31.20 -2.58
N VAL A 284 -0.67 31.78 -3.78
CA VAL A 284 -0.81 33.22 -3.99
C VAL A 284 -2.16 33.72 -3.48
N THR A 285 -3.26 33.00 -3.75
CA THR A 285 -4.59 33.32 -3.24
C THR A 285 -4.63 33.35 -1.71
N ALA A 286 -4.01 32.36 -1.07
CA ALA A 286 -3.96 32.31 0.39
C ALA A 286 -3.07 33.39 1.00
N LEU A 287 -1.93 33.73 0.39
CA LEU A 287 -1.08 34.86 0.78
C LEU A 287 -1.86 36.20 0.73
N GLN A 288 -2.55 36.43 -0.37
CA GLN A 288 -3.33 37.66 -0.55
C GLN A 288 -4.43 37.77 0.52
N ASN A 289 -5.19 36.69 0.76
CA ASN A 289 -6.29 36.73 1.72
C ASN A 289 -5.81 36.72 3.19
N SER A 290 -4.56 36.32 3.47
CA SER A 290 -3.93 36.44 4.79
C SER A 290 -3.20 37.78 4.97
N GLY A 291 -3.21 38.65 3.99
CA GLY A 291 -2.52 39.97 4.05
C GLY A 291 -0.99 39.85 4.06
N ARG A 292 -0.44 38.79 3.46
CA ARG A 292 0.99 38.57 3.34
C ARG A 292 1.52 38.99 1.98
N ASP A 293 2.79 39.38 1.95
CA ASP A 293 3.47 39.72 0.71
C ASP A 293 3.63 38.51 -0.20
N ILE A 294 3.43 38.72 -1.51
CA ILE A 294 3.65 37.69 -2.51
C ILE A 294 5.15 37.64 -2.84
N PRO A 295 5.83 36.51 -2.74
CA PRO A 295 7.23 36.37 -3.11
C PRO A 295 7.48 36.77 -4.58
N GLU A 296 8.66 37.31 -4.88
CA GLU A 296 9.01 37.81 -6.20
C GLU A 296 8.87 36.76 -7.31
N ASN A 297 9.23 35.48 -6.99
CA ASN A 297 9.11 34.37 -7.92
C ASN A 297 7.66 33.90 -8.17
N LEU A 298 6.68 34.51 -7.52
CA LEU A 298 5.24 34.24 -7.68
C LEU A 298 4.46 35.52 -8.11
N ALA A 299 5.13 36.63 -8.33
CA ALA A 299 4.50 37.93 -8.64
C ALA A 299 3.70 37.90 -9.95
N ASP A 300 4.04 37.00 -10.87
CA ASP A 300 3.34 36.79 -12.16
C ASP A 300 2.14 35.87 -12.07
N VAL A 301 1.89 35.22 -10.91
CA VAL A 301 0.81 34.24 -10.72
C VAL A 301 -0.46 34.99 -10.26
N PRO A 302 -1.54 35.01 -11.04
CA PRO A 302 -2.78 35.65 -10.61
C PRO A 302 -3.46 34.79 -9.50
N PRO A 303 -4.06 35.41 -8.49
CA PRO A 303 -4.95 34.71 -7.56
C PRO A 303 -6.19 34.21 -8.30
N PHE A 304 -6.98 33.34 -7.64
CA PHE A 304 -8.31 32.99 -8.18
C PHE A 304 -9.23 34.24 -8.20
N ASP A 305 -10.01 34.37 -9.27
CA ASP A 305 -10.99 35.41 -9.47
C ASP A 305 -12.38 35.10 -8.86
N PHE A 306 -12.46 34.02 -8.09
CA PHE A 306 -13.65 33.56 -7.39
C PHE A 306 -13.28 33.03 -5.99
N PRO A 307 -14.22 33.08 -5.03
CA PRO A 307 -13.96 32.59 -3.69
C PRO A 307 -13.73 31.07 -3.67
N LEU A 308 -12.78 30.61 -2.84
CA LEU A 308 -12.48 29.18 -2.67
C LEU A 308 -13.23 28.53 -1.51
N ASP A 309 -13.84 29.32 -0.64
CA ASP A 309 -14.55 28.88 0.56
C ASP A 309 -16.01 28.50 0.27
N GLU A 310 -16.61 29.06 -0.76
CA GLU A 310 -17.98 28.76 -1.16
C GLU A 310 -18.18 28.87 -2.69
N ASN A 311 -19.30 28.31 -3.17
CA ASN A 311 -19.71 28.37 -4.57
C ASN A 311 -18.65 27.84 -5.55
N CYS A 312 -17.93 26.79 -5.13
CA CYS A 312 -16.90 26.13 -5.92
C CYS A 312 -17.24 24.66 -6.17
N VAL A 313 -16.77 24.15 -7.30
CA VAL A 313 -16.71 22.72 -7.60
C VAL A 313 -15.26 22.32 -7.70
N PHE A 314 -14.89 21.31 -6.94
CA PHE A 314 -13.59 20.64 -7.00
C PHE A 314 -13.77 19.29 -7.66
N VAL A 315 -12.98 18.98 -8.67
CA VAL A 315 -13.00 17.67 -9.33
C VAL A 315 -11.71 16.96 -9.00
N ILE A 316 -11.79 15.92 -8.17
CA ILE A 316 -10.68 15.03 -7.83
C ILE A 316 -10.79 13.80 -8.71
N PHE A 317 -9.76 13.57 -9.50
CA PHE A 317 -9.70 12.45 -10.43
C PHE A 317 -8.64 11.45 -9.97
N ALA A 318 -9.08 10.28 -9.47
CA ALA A 318 -8.26 9.12 -9.17
C ALA A 318 -8.09 8.30 -10.46
N ASN A 319 -6.87 8.26 -10.99
CA ASN A 319 -6.58 7.75 -12.32
C ASN A 319 -5.64 6.55 -12.25
N GLY A 320 -6.10 5.42 -12.76
CA GLY A 320 -5.35 4.19 -12.89
C GLY A 320 -5.12 3.44 -11.56
N ARG A 321 -4.57 2.25 -11.67
CA ARG A 321 -4.15 1.39 -10.58
C ARG A 321 -2.75 1.79 -10.11
N GLY A 322 -2.56 1.93 -8.80
CA GLY A 322 -1.27 2.17 -8.17
C GLY A 322 -0.32 0.98 -8.29
N ALA A 323 0.95 1.21 -7.96
CA ALA A 323 1.96 0.16 -7.96
C ALA A 323 1.61 -0.97 -6.99
N ALA A 324 1.90 -2.21 -7.40
CA ALA A 324 1.74 -3.42 -6.59
C ALA A 324 3.08 -4.11 -6.36
N PHE A 325 3.11 -5.03 -5.40
CA PHE A 325 4.27 -5.87 -5.17
C PHE A 325 4.00 -7.28 -5.68
N GLU A 326 4.91 -7.78 -6.51
CA GLU A 326 4.86 -9.12 -7.06
C GLU A 326 6.09 -9.91 -6.62
N GLN A 327 5.93 -11.24 -6.49
CA GLN A 327 7.05 -12.09 -6.18
C GLN A 327 7.97 -12.24 -7.39
N SER A 328 9.23 -11.92 -7.20
CA SER A 328 10.30 -12.12 -8.18
C SER A 328 11.45 -12.91 -7.55
N SER A 329 12.44 -13.25 -8.36
CA SER A 329 13.58 -14.07 -7.94
C SER A 329 14.88 -13.29 -7.96
N LEU A 330 15.68 -13.49 -6.91
CA LEU A 330 17.02 -12.96 -6.74
C LEU A 330 18.00 -14.12 -6.51
N TYR A 331 19.13 -14.16 -7.19
CA TYR A 331 20.16 -15.17 -6.99
C TYR A 331 21.17 -14.75 -5.91
N PHE A 332 21.27 -15.59 -4.83
CA PHE A 332 22.27 -15.40 -3.77
C PHE A 332 22.37 -16.62 -2.83
N PRO A 333 23.43 -17.34 -2.83
CA PRO A 333 24.01 -18.15 -3.91
C PRO A 333 23.03 -19.15 -4.48
N ILE A 334 21.81 -19.16 -3.98
CA ILE A 334 20.62 -19.88 -4.49
C ILE A 334 19.55 -18.85 -4.90
N MET A 335 18.49 -19.34 -5.55
CA MET A 335 17.35 -18.48 -5.88
C MET A 335 16.52 -18.21 -4.64
N VAL A 336 16.29 -16.93 -4.35
CA VAL A 336 15.45 -16.46 -3.23
C VAL A 336 14.33 -15.58 -3.77
N ALA A 337 13.16 -15.67 -3.15
CA ALA A 337 12.03 -14.81 -3.47
C ALA A 337 12.21 -13.43 -2.83
N TRP A 338 11.87 -12.38 -3.57
CA TRP A 338 11.85 -11.01 -3.09
C TRP A 338 10.65 -10.25 -3.67
N PRO A 339 10.09 -9.24 -2.98
CA PRO A 339 9.02 -8.43 -3.53
C PRO A 339 9.58 -7.45 -4.55
N SER A 340 9.16 -7.53 -5.80
CA SER A 340 9.43 -6.54 -6.85
C SER A 340 8.28 -5.56 -6.95
N CYS A 341 8.57 -4.28 -7.20
CA CYS A 341 7.54 -3.28 -7.39
C CYS A 341 7.19 -3.18 -8.87
N VAL A 342 5.91 -3.32 -9.20
CA VAL A 342 5.37 -3.27 -10.56
C VAL A 342 4.51 -2.02 -10.73
N PHE A 343 4.73 -1.28 -11.82
CA PHE A 343 4.04 -0.05 -12.14
C PHE A 343 3.15 -0.22 -13.35
N TYR A 344 1.91 0.26 -13.28
CA TYR A 344 0.92 0.13 -14.34
C TYR A 344 0.73 1.47 -15.08
N ASN A 345 0.25 1.41 -16.31
CA ASN A 345 -0.07 2.62 -17.07
C ASN A 345 -1.41 3.18 -16.63
N ALA A 346 -1.51 4.51 -16.57
CA ALA A 346 -2.79 5.16 -16.36
C ALA A 346 -3.69 5.01 -17.62
N PRO A 347 -4.98 4.72 -17.45
CA PRO A 347 -5.91 4.59 -18.58
C PRO A 347 -6.16 5.93 -19.28
N TYR A 348 -6.08 7.03 -18.55
CA TYR A 348 -6.34 8.37 -19.06
C TYR A 348 -5.15 9.30 -18.82
N GLN A 349 -5.01 10.31 -19.68
CA GLN A 349 -3.97 11.35 -19.54
C GLN A 349 -4.44 12.48 -18.63
N ARG A 350 -5.70 12.86 -18.75
CA ARG A 350 -6.31 13.96 -17.98
C ARG A 350 -7.83 13.85 -17.98
N LEU A 351 -8.43 14.60 -17.10
CA LEU A 351 -9.84 14.89 -17.07
C LEU A 351 -10.09 16.33 -17.56
N GLU A 352 -11.13 16.54 -18.34
CA GLU A 352 -11.65 17.86 -18.70
C GLU A 352 -13.07 17.98 -18.12
N ALA A 353 -13.34 19.07 -17.39
CA ALA A 353 -14.67 19.45 -16.93
C ALA A 353 -15.19 20.62 -17.77
N GLU A 354 -16.46 20.56 -18.17
CA GLU A 354 -17.14 21.66 -18.85
C GLU A 354 -18.31 22.16 -18.00
N ALA A 355 -18.32 23.46 -17.71
CA ALA A 355 -19.34 24.12 -16.92
C ALA A 355 -19.55 25.55 -17.44
N ASP A 356 -20.79 26.01 -17.56
CA ASP A 356 -21.17 27.32 -18.10
C ASP A 356 -20.45 27.66 -19.43
N GLY A 357 -20.24 26.68 -20.31
CA GLY A 357 -19.58 26.82 -21.61
C GLY A 357 -18.06 27.02 -21.55
N LYS A 358 -17.44 26.93 -20.36
CA LYS A 358 -15.99 26.93 -20.15
C LYS A 358 -15.46 25.55 -19.91
N ARG A 359 -14.20 25.30 -20.32
CA ARG A 359 -13.51 24.04 -20.13
C ARG A 359 -12.36 24.21 -19.15
N PHE A 360 -12.24 23.24 -18.22
CA PHE A 360 -11.25 23.19 -17.17
C PHE A 360 -10.55 21.84 -17.23
N SER A 361 -9.24 21.87 -17.41
CA SER A 361 -8.42 20.65 -17.48
C SER A 361 -7.81 20.33 -16.12
N SER A 362 -7.79 19.07 -15.76
CA SER A 362 -7.13 18.62 -14.53
C SER A 362 -5.60 18.73 -14.65
N LEU A 363 -4.98 18.98 -13.51
CA LEU A 363 -3.53 18.99 -13.31
C LEU A 363 -3.16 18.00 -12.21
N ALA A 364 -1.90 17.60 -12.16
CA ALA A 364 -1.41 16.65 -11.15
C ALA A 364 -1.66 17.19 -9.74
N LEU A 365 -2.28 16.37 -8.89
CA LEU A 365 -2.47 16.62 -7.47
C LEU A 365 -1.50 15.77 -6.63
N ALA A 366 -1.45 14.46 -6.88
CA ALA A 366 -0.54 13.54 -6.20
C ALA A 366 -0.17 12.35 -7.10
N ASN A 367 1.10 11.98 -7.11
CA ASN A 367 1.61 10.78 -7.77
C ASN A 367 1.80 9.68 -6.72
N MET A 368 0.84 8.76 -6.62
CA MET A 368 0.88 7.69 -5.63
C MET A 368 1.97 6.67 -5.93
N ASP A 369 2.25 6.37 -7.21
CA ASP A 369 3.38 5.51 -7.58
C ASP A 369 4.71 6.07 -7.07
N GLY A 370 4.90 7.38 -7.14
CA GLY A 370 6.09 8.05 -6.62
C GLY A 370 6.24 7.87 -5.09
N ILE A 371 5.13 8.03 -4.35
CA ILE A 371 5.09 7.83 -2.90
C ILE A 371 5.36 6.36 -2.55
N ILE A 372 4.70 5.42 -3.26
CA ILE A 372 4.87 3.97 -3.06
C ILE A 372 6.34 3.56 -3.33
N ALA A 373 6.88 4.02 -4.45
CA ALA A 373 8.25 3.68 -4.83
C ALA A 373 9.29 4.27 -3.87
N GLN A 374 9.09 5.50 -3.38
CA GLN A 374 9.97 6.13 -2.42
C GLN A 374 10.01 5.36 -1.10
N GLU A 375 8.85 5.03 -0.54
CA GLU A 375 8.77 4.26 0.70
C GLU A 375 9.41 2.87 0.53
N PHE A 376 9.18 2.22 -0.60
CA PHE A 376 9.76 0.92 -0.88
C PHE A 376 11.27 0.96 -1.10
N ASP A 377 11.80 1.97 -1.81
CA ASP A 377 13.25 2.13 -2.03
C ASP A 377 14.01 2.30 -0.71
N GLU A 378 13.42 3.01 0.25
CA GLU A 378 14.00 3.19 1.59
C GLU A 378 13.96 1.91 2.43
N LEU A 379 12.90 1.09 2.33
CA LEU A 379 12.76 -0.19 3.03
C LEU A 379 13.60 -1.31 2.40
N LEU A 380 13.89 -1.22 1.12
CA LEU A 380 14.49 -2.29 0.33
C LEU A 380 15.82 -2.83 0.88
N PRO A 381 16.77 -2.02 1.36
CA PRO A 381 18.01 -2.53 1.95
C PRO A 381 17.78 -3.47 3.13
N GLY A 382 16.84 -3.12 4.01
CA GLY A 382 16.42 -3.96 5.14
C GLY A 382 15.77 -5.27 4.69
N ILE A 383 14.83 -5.18 3.73
CA ILE A 383 14.14 -6.33 3.14
C ILE A 383 15.14 -7.33 2.54
N ILE A 384 16.02 -6.86 1.67
CA ILE A 384 17.03 -7.72 1.01
C ILE A 384 17.99 -8.34 2.03
N THR A 385 18.45 -7.57 3.01
CA THR A 385 19.33 -8.10 4.06
C THR A 385 18.65 -9.25 4.81
N ARG A 386 17.39 -9.10 5.24
CA ARG A 386 16.64 -10.15 5.95
C ARG A 386 16.41 -11.39 5.10
N ILE A 387 16.01 -11.21 3.83
CA ILE A 387 15.82 -12.32 2.90
C ILE A 387 17.10 -13.14 2.76
N VAL A 388 18.24 -12.47 2.54
CA VAL A 388 19.53 -13.14 2.35
C VAL A 388 20.00 -13.81 3.64
N MET A 389 19.95 -13.13 4.77
CA MET A 389 20.32 -13.71 6.09
C MET A 389 19.43 -14.90 6.44
N GLY A 390 18.13 -14.75 6.32
CA GLY A 390 17.16 -15.84 6.60
C GLY A 390 17.42 -17.05 5.72
N THR A 391 17.77 -16.84 4.45
CA THR A 391 18.15 -17.91 3.53
C THR A 391 19.43 -18.61 3.99
N LEU A 392 20.49 -17.87 4.33
CA LEU A 392 21.75 -18.46 4.80
C LEU A 392 21.58 -19.27 6.08
N ILE A 393 20.76 -18.78 7.01
CA ILE A 393 20.47 -19.49 8.28
C ILE A 393 19.71 -20.80 8.00
N LYS A 394 18.72 -20.77 7.12
CA LYS A 394 17.95 -21.97 6.72
C LYS A 394 18.85 -23.01 6.02
N GLU A 395 19.71 -22.56 5.11
CA GLU A 395 20.67 -23.43 4.43
C GLU A 395 21.67 -24.05 5.41
N ALA A 396 22.23 -23.26 6.33
CA ALA A 396 23.12 -23.76 7.36
C ALA A 396 22.45 -24.82 8.25
N ALA A 397 21.21 -24.60 8.68
CA ALA A 397 20.44 -25.54 9.46
C ALA A 397 20.14 -26.83 8.67
N TYR A 398 19.78 -26.72 7.39
CA TYR A 398 19.50 -27.83 6.52
C TYR A 398 20.74 -28.74 6.31
N TYR A 399 21.86 -28.14 5.89
CA TYR A 399 23.11 -28.89 5.69
C TYR A 399 23.70 -29.39 6.99
N GLY A 400 23.57 -28.64 8.08
CA GLY A 400 23.96 -29.06 9.42
C GLY A 400 23.20 -30.30 9.88
N GLY A 401 21.87 -30.35 9.63
CA GLY A 401 21.03 -31.52 9.92
C GLY A 401 21.44 -32.77 9.12
N ILE A 402 21.70 -32.60 7.81
CA ILE A 402 22.20 -33.71 6.96
C ILE A 402 23.53 -34.21 7.48
N THR A 403 24.47 -33.29 7.77
CA THR A 403 25.80 -33.68 8.26
C THR A 403 25.76 -34.37 9.62
N ALA A 404 24.93 -33.88 10.55
CA ALA A 404 24.76 -34.49 11.87
C ALA A 404 24.26 -35.92 11.76
N ILE A 405 23.28 -36.19 10.89
CA ILE A 405 22.76 -37.56 10.68
C ILE A 405 23.83 -38.44 9.98
N ALA A 406 24.48 -37.88 8.96
CA ALA A 406 25.49 -38.65 8.19
C ALA A 406 26.71 -39.06 9.02
N LEU A 407 27.07 -38.24 10.02
CA LEU A 407 28.22 -38.52 10.91
C LEU A 407 27.89 -39.38 12.13
N GLN A 408 26.62 -39.77 12.32
CA GLN A 408 26.20 -40.57 13.47
C GLN A 408 26.57 -42.02 13.27
N LYS A 409 27.71 -42.44 13.82
CA LYS A 409 28.32 -43.76 13.60
C LYS A 409 27.58 -44.92 14.24
N ASP A 410 26.78 -44.64 15.28
CA ASP A 410 26.06 -45.66 16.06
C ASP A 410 24.61 -45.91 15.56
N MET A 411 24.22 -45.27 14.46
CA MET A 411 22.89 -45.41 13.86
C MET A 411 22.88 -46.59 12.87
N ASP A 412 21.83 -47.44 12.94
CA ASP A 412 21.64 -48.47 11.92
C ASP A 412 21.60 -47.85 10.51
N PRO A 413 22.31 -48.39 9.52
CA PRO A 413 22.38 -47.85 8.18
C PRO A 413 21.02 -47.63 7.51
N THR A 414 20.02 -48.48 7.78
CA THR A 414 18.67 -48.34 7.24
C THR A 414 17.94 -47.16 7.90
N VAL A 415 18.08 -47.04 9.22
CA VAL A 415 17.50 -45.92 9.98
C VAL A 415 18.17 -44.60 9.55
N GLN A 416 19.47 -44.59 9.34
CA GLN A 416 20.24 -43.45 8.88
C GLN A 416 19.78 -43.03 7.48
N ALA A 417 19.60 -43.93 6.53
CA ALA A 417 19.11 -43.65 5.18
C ALA A 417 17.68 -43.07 5.19
N VAL A 418 16.79 -43.63 6.05
CA VAL A 418 15.42 -43.10 6.22
C VAL A 418 15.45 -41.70 6.83
N ALA A 419 16.28 -41.46 7.86
CA ALA A 419 16.41 -40.15 8.49
C ALA A 419 16.97 -39.11 7.54
N LEU A 420 18.01 -39.45 6.75
CA LEU A 420 18.53 -38.57 5.70
C LEU A 420 17.49 -38.25 4.62
N GLY A 421 16.77 -39.28 4.14
CA GLY A 421 15.66 -39.11 3.20
C GLY A 421 14.58 -38.16 3.73
N ALA A 422 14.20 -38.31 5.00
CA ALA A 422 13.22 -37.47 5.66
C ALA A 422 13.69 -36.01 5.77
N VAL A 423 14.96 -35.76 6.12
CA VAL A 423 15.54 -34.43 6.20
C VAL A 423 15.65 -33.78 4.80
N ILE A 424 16.07 -34.56 3.80
CA ILE A 424 16.18 -34.07 2.42
C ILE A 424 14.80 -33.64 1.87
N VAL A 425 13.79 -34.51 1.99
CA VAL A 425 12.44 -34.22 1.49
C VAL A 425 11.77 -33.14 2.33
N GLY A 426 11.79 -33.29 3.66
CA GLY A 426 11.20 -32.27 4.56
C GLY A 426 11.88 -30.89 4.45
N GLY A 427 13.21 -30.88 4.31
CA GLY A 427 13.96 -29.66 4.09
C GLY A 427 13.69 -29.01 2.73
N ALA A 428 13.50 -29.80 1.67
CA ALA A 428 13.12 -29.27 0.36
C ALA A 428 11.72 -28.64 0.40
N VAL A 429 10.75 -29.29 1.01
CA VAL A 429 9.39 -28.77 1.21
C VAL A 429 9.40 -27.50 2.08
N TYR A 430 10.14 -27.52 3.20
CA TYR A 430 10.30 -26.37 4.07
C TYR A 430 10.91 -25.16 3.34
N ARG A 431 11.98 -25.39 2.55
CA ARG A 431 12.65 -24.34 1.77
C ARG A 431 11.72 -23.74 0.73
N ALA A 432 10.92 -24.56 0.03
CA ALA A 432 9.94 -24.09 -0.94
C ALA A 432 8.84 -23.26 -0.26
N ALA A 433 8.28 -23.74 0.85
CA ALA A 433 7.22 -23.06 1.59
C ALA A 433 7.68 -21.74 2.24
N MET A 434 8.96 -21.67 2.63
CA MET A 434 9.53 -20.49 3.30
C MET A 434 10.24 -19.51 2.34
N ASN A 435 10.28 -19.80 1.06
CA ASN A 435 10.86 -18.92 0.03
C ASN A 435 9.74 -18.16 -0.69
N THR A 436 8.99 -17.38 0.09
CA THR A 436 7.91 -16.52 -0.41
C THR A 436 8.19 -15.07 -0.06
N ALA A 437 7.97 -14.18 -1.03
CA ALA A 437 8.09 -12.75 -0.83
C ALA A 437 6.86 -12.21 -0.09
N ASP A 438 7.06 -11.20 0.78
CA ASP A 438 5.95 -10.42 1.31
C ASP A 438 5.51 -9.40 0.25
N THR A 439 4.39 -9.69 -0.40
CA THR A 439 3.81 -8.87 -1.45
C THR A 439 2.55 -8.12 -1.00
N ARG A 440 2.29 -8.08 0.33
CA ARG A 440 1.12 -7.42 0.89
C ARG A 440 1.19 -5.91 0.66
N SER A 441 0.13 -5.37 0.10
CA SER A 441 -0.04 -3.95 -0.20
C SER A 441 -1.52 -3.64 -0.41
N TRP A 442 -1.90 -2.38 -0.32
CA TRP A 442 -3.22 -1.90 -0.70
C TRP A 442 -3.22 -1.62 -2.21
N GLU A 443 -3.79 -2.53 -3.02
CA GLU A 443 -3.67 -2.54 -4.47
C GLU A 443 -4.75 -1.73 -5.21
N THR A 444 -5.88 -1.45 -4.55
CA THR A 444 -6.94 -0.61 -5.11
C THR A 444 -6.68 0.89 -4.95
N LEU A 445 -5.51 1.29 -4.40
CA LEU A 445 -5.09 2.69 -4.43
C LEU A 445 -4.87 3.16 -5.87
N PRO A 446 -5.26 4.39 -6.21
CA PRO A 446 -5.04 4.93 -7.55
C PRO A 446 -3.54 5.17 -7.80
N LYS A 447 -3.15 5.15 -9.08
CA LYS A 447 -1.80 5.51 -9.52
C LYS A 447 -1.46 6.98 -9.25
N GLU A 448 -2.44 7.84 -9.49
CA GLU A 448 -2.32 9.28 -9.31
C GLU A 448 -3.66 9.94 -9.01
N PHE A 449 -3.59 11.08 -8.36
CA PHE A 449 -4.72 12.00 -8.28
C PHE A 449 -4.44 13.21 -9.15
N GLN A 450 -5.46 13.67 -9.85
CA GLN A 450 -5.47 14.94 -10.57
C GLN A 450 -6.58 15.84 -10.03
N LEU A 451 -6.46 17.14 -10.21
CA LEU A 451 -7.37 18.14 -9.68
C LEU A 451 -7.70 19.20 -10.73
N THR A 452 -8.95 19.59 -10.78
CA THR A 452 -9.38 20.85 -11.36
C THR A 452 -10.48 21.47 -10.49
N GLN A 453 -10.67 22.78 -10.59
CA GLN A 453 -11.75 23.47 -9.89
C GLN A 453 -12.29 24.64 -10.74
N PHE A 454 -13.51 25.03 -10.43
CA PHE A 454 -14.21 26.11 -11.11
C PHE A 454 -15.36 26.63 -10.24
N PRO A 455 -15.88 27.84 -10.52
CA PRO A 455 -17.06 28.35 -9.83
C PRO A 455 -18.25 27.44 -10.03
N MET A 456 -19.14 27.36 -9.05
CA MET A 456 -20.39 26.60 -9.14
C MET A 456 -21.18 27.06 -10.36
N PRO A 457 -21.50 26.16 -11.33
CA PRO A 457 -22.23 26.56 -12.52
C PRO A 457 -23.68 26.98 -12.19
N ARG A 458 -24.19 27.97 -12.91
CA ARG A 458 -25.51 28.58 -12.68
C ARG A 458 -26.65 27.56 -12.80
N ASN A 459 -26.55 26.66 -13.77
CA ASN A 459 -27.52 25.61 -14.02
C ASN A 459 -27.24 24.32 -13.23
N LYS A 460 -26.18 24.29 -12.39
CA LYS A 460 -25.72 23.10 -11.64
C LYS A 460 -25.38 21.90 -12.56
N GLN A 461 -25.04 22.15 -13.83
CA GLN A 461 -24.67 21.11 -14.77
C GLN A 461 -23.16 21.11 -15.02
N VAL A 462 -22.57 19.93 -15.01
CA VAL A 462 -21.15 19.71 -15.30
C VAL A 462 -21.05 18.53 -16.25
N THR A 463 -20.23 18.66 -17.28
CA THR A 463 -19.86 17.53 -18.14
C THR A 463 -18.41 17.15 -17.84
N ILE A 464 -18.18 15.92 -17.47
CA ILE A 464 -16.85 15.33 -17.27
C ILE A 464 -16.46 14.56 -18.52
N LYS A 465 -15.28 14.83 -19.02
CA LYS A 465 -14.67 14.10 -20.14
C LYS A 465 -13.34 13.52 -19.71
N LEU A 466 -13.19 12.19 -19.81
CA LEU A 466 -11.92 11.51 -19.61
C LEU A 466 -11.17 11.41 -20.95
N VAL A 467 -9.95 11.90 -21.00
CA VAL A 467 -9.14 11.98 -22.22
C VAL A 467 -8.03 10.93 -22.14
N GLY A 468 -8.09 9.91 -23.00
CA GLY A 468 -7.12 8.82 -23.07
C GLY A 468 -6.74 8.47 -24.50
N ALA A 469 -5.82 7.52 -24.66
CA ALA A 469 -5.32 7.07 -25.98
C ALA A 469 -6.39 6.33 -26.80
N ALA A 470 -7.34 5.66 -26.15
CA ALA A 470 -8.42 4.90 -26.80
C ALA A 470 -9.67 5.74 -27.13
N GLY A 471 -9.62 7.05 -26.92
CA GLY A 471 -10.77 7.94 -27.04
C GLY A 471 -11.19 8.50 -25.67
N GLY A 472 -12.32 9.21 -25.61
CA GLY A 472 -12.82 9.82 -24.39
C GLY A 472 -14.25 9.41 -24.08
N SER A 473 -14.54 9.25 -22.80
CA SER A 473 -15.91 9.06 -22.29
C SER A 473 -16.43 10.37 -21.73
N ASN A 474 -17.70 10.71 -21.99
CA ASN A 474 -18.36 11.90 -21.50
C ASN A 474 -19.46 11.53 -20.52
N TYR A 475 -19.52 12.22 -19.40
CA TYR A 475 -20.51 12.01 -18.33
C TYR A 475 -21.17 13.34 -17.99
N ALA A 476 -22.48 13.45 -18.24
CA ALA A 476 -23.26 14.61 -17.84
C ALA A 476 -23.74 14.44 -16.39
N LEU A 477 -23.46 15.41 -15.55
CA LEU A 477 -23.77 15.39 -14.13
C LEU A 477 -24.68 16.56 -13.79
N GLN A 478 -25.65 16.30 -12.89
CA GLN A 478 -26.49 17.30 -12.27
C GLN A 478 -26.13 17.42 -10.81
N LEU A 479 -25.59 18.57 -10.39
CA LEU A 479 -25.31 18.83 -8.99
C LEU A 479 -26.61 19.11 -8.22
N PRO A 480 -26.73 18.67 -6.95
CA PRO A 480 -27.90 18.98 -6.12
C PRO A 480 -28.14 20.49 -6.02
N ALA A 481 -29.39 20.90 -6.11
CA ALA A 481 -29.77 22.32 -6.15
C ALA A 481 -29.36 23.06 -4.86
N ASP A 482 -29.36 22.38 -3.73
CA ASP A 482 -29.02 22.91 -2.42
C ASP A 482 -27.51 22.89 -2.10
N SER A 483 -26.67 22.41 -3.03
CA SER A 483 -25.20 22.43 -2.85
C SER A 483 -24.67 23.87 -2.94
N ARG A 484 -23.94 24.32 -1.92
CA ARG A 484 -23.13 25.52 -1.99
C ARG A 484 -21.81 25.28 -2.69
N SER A 485 -21.15 24.20 -2.36
CA SER A 485 -19.98 23.67 -3.05
C SER A 485 -20.14 22.17 -3.31
N ALA A 486 -19.27 21.57 -4.10
CA ALA A 486 -19.27 20.14 -4.32
C ALA A 486 -17.86 19.62 -4.59
N ILE A 487 -17.60 18.39 -4.15
CA ILE A 487 -16.49 17.59 -4.66
C ILE A 487 -17.08 16.59 -5.65
N ILE A 488 -16.61 16.61 -6.88
CA ILE A 488 -16.86 15.52 -7.84
C ILE A 488 -15.65 14.61 -7.76
N TYR A 489 -15.85 13.40 -7.26
CA TYR A 489 -14.80 12.38 -7.22
C TYR A 489 -15.00 11.43 -8.40
N VAL A 490 -13.99 11.35 -9.25
CA VAL A 490 -13.96 10.47 -10.41
C VAL A 490 -12.90 9.42 -10.17
N ASP A 491 -13.29 8.16 -10.17
CA ASP A 491 -12.41 7.02 -9.95
C ASP A 491 -12.39 6.13 -11.20
N ALA A 492 -11.24 5.96 -11.79
CA ALA A 492 -11.03 5.18 -13.00
C ALA A 492 -9.80 4.27 -12.85
N PRO A 493 -9.90 3.15 -12.12
CA PRO A 493 -8.82 2.16 -12.00
C PRO A 493 -8.41 1.58 -13.36
N SER A 494 -9.36 1.51 -14.31
CA SER A 494 -9.14 1.10 -15.69
C SER A 494 -10.06 1.89 -16.64
N ASP A 495 -9.91 1.68 -17.94
CA ASP A 495 -10.80 2.23 -18.96
C ASP A 495 -12.18 1.53 -19.01
N ARG A 496 -12.32 0.39 -18.35
CA ARG A 496 -13.56 -0.39 -18.25
C ARG A 496 -14.32 -0.16 -16.95
N ASN A 497 -13.65 0.36 -15.93
CA ASN A 497 -14.23 0.61 -14.62
C ASN A 497 -14.08 2.10 -14.27
N VAL A 498 -15.18 2.83 -14.33
CA VAL A 498 -15.23 4.25 -14.01
C VAL A 498 -16.44 4.53 -13.12
N ALA A 499 -16.18 5.07 -11.95
CA ALA A 499 -17.19 5.55 -11.02
C ALA A 499 -17.11 7.07 -10.87
N ILE A 500 -18.26 7.74 -10.75
CA ILE A 500 -18.31 9.18 -10.53
C ILE A 500 -19.30 9.48 -9.41
N HIS A 501 -18.81 10.16 -8.38
CA HIS A 501 -19.59 10.55 -7.21
C HIS A 501 -19.67 12.06 -7.09
N VAL A 502 -20.88 12.58 -6.97
CA VAL A 502 -21.11 13.98 -6.61
C VAL A 502 -21.31 14.05 -5.11
N LEU A 503 -20.36 14.64 -4.42
CA LEU A 503 -20.32 14.80 -2.97
C LEU A 503 -20.68 16.28 -2.64
N PRO A 504 -21.97 16.57 -2.36
CA PRO A 504 -22.40 17.94 -2.12
C PRO A 504 -21.93 18.46 -0.78
N ILE A 505 -21.60 19.75 -0.72
CA ILE A 505 -21.32 20.48 0.50
C ILE A 505 -22.39 21.57 0.62
N LYS A 506 -23.24 21.48 1.62
CA LYS A 506 -24.42 22.33 1.84
C LYS A 506 -24.18 23.40 2.91
N SER A 507 -23.36 23.07 3.91
CA SER A 507 -22.97 24.00 4.97
C SER A 507 -22.03 25.07 4.48
N LYS A 508 -22.00 26.20 5.20
CA LYS A 508 -21.07 27.31 4.97
C LYS A 508 -19.70 26.99 5.55
#